data_110183633720a2e1830a67156ce0afd5
#
_entry.id   110183633720a2e1830a67156ce0afd5
#
_cell.length_a   1.000
_cell.length_b   1.000
_cell.length_c   1.000
_cell.angle_alpha   90.00
_cell.angle_beta   90.00
_cell.angle_gamma   90.00
#
_symmetry.space_group_name_H-M   'P 1'
#
loop_
_entity.id
_entity.type
_entity.pdbx_description
1 polymer ?
#
loop_
_entity_poly.entity_id
_entity_poly.type
_entity_poly.pdbx_seq_one_letter_code
_entity_poly.pdbx_strand_id
1 'polypeptide(L)'
;MKSSPVCARSVNDVAQALVQAKARGRSAALLIGAGASVTAGVPLAEGMVDAIRQRFPDAHARAQKPTYPYVMQEITDGNRHDLIAGFVREAKLNWTHLLLGWLVRSGYIGRILTTNFDNLSVRCTALYDVYPAVYDVTALGKFDASMVHDPAIFFLHGQHSGFVQLNTESEVTRNARRLKPVFEEANLGRPWIVLGYSGANDPVFERLAAIKRFNYGLYWVGYRESPPSPDVTERLLTGNERQTYLIGGHDADSFMIALFRALGLEVPPLLRDPFAHGLATLADIPAFPSGVHGDGLDLTAVARSRLHAAQKWFIAGEPPMADAELHTEQLVLALQGYYLRGDYDTIIATAGESDLPEPVRAVLAAAHFARADLQSTALRAAQRRGEPTSEMFQRALADLDRAVTLLPGFAEAYNERAALRLRLSVFKWESLFPSQTAPLPPSGWILANWGVLRGALCRVVPRGAAFLATGWQSRATRGDGVRSASTSAVACWAFGMQAGEGGGEQALEQERGLQRAGRVQSLDPDRR
;
A
#
# COMPACT_ATOMS: atom_id res chain seq x y z
N MET A 1 -56.41 -16.49 -2.60
CA MET A 1 -55.93 -15.49 -1.62
C MET A 1 -55.38 -14.32 -2.41
N LYS A 2 -55.89 -13.08 -2.21
CA LYS A 2 -55.30 -11.90 -2.86
C LYS A 2 -53.89 -11.71 -2.26
N SER A 3 -52.85 -11.80 -3.08
CA SER A 3 -51.47 -11.50 -2.64
C SER A 3 -51.45 -10.05 -2.10
N SER A 4 -50.94 -9.84 -0.91
CA SER A 4 -50.73 -8.50 -0.37
C SER A 4 -49.84 -7.71 -1.34
N PRO A 5 -50.13 -6.43 -1.59
CA PRO A 5 -49.36 -5.66 -2.56
C PRO A 5 -47.89 -5.49 -2.12
N VAL A 6 -47.01 -5.44 -3.11
CA VAL A 6 -45.59 -5.06 -2.90
C VAL A 6 -45.54 -3.60 -2.48
N CYS A 7 -44.84 -3.29 -1.40
CA CYS A 7 -44.69 -1.92 -0.91
C CYS A 7 -43.58 -1.19 -1.67
N ALA A 8 -43.94 -0.27 -2.55
CA ALA A 8 -42.99 0.58 -3.25
C ALA A 8 -42.51 1.73 -2.36
N ARG A 9 -41.25 2.12 -2.51
CA ARG A 9 -40.62 3.28 -1.87
C ARG A 9 -39.80 4.07 -2.89
N SER A 10 -39.42 5.28 -2.54
CA SER A 10 -38.54 6.14 -3.34
C SER A 10 -37.11 6.06 -2.91
N VAL A 11 -36.18 6.56 -3.73
CA VAL A 11 -34.77 6.74 -3.38
C VAL A 11 -34.59 7.68 -2.18
N ASN A 12 -35.49 8.67 -2.02
CA ASN A 12 -35.49 9.55 -0.85
C ASN A 12 -35.78 8.81 0.45
N ASP A 13 -36.66 7.79 0.44
CA ASP A 13 -36.89 6.94 1.62
C ASP A 13 -35.63 6.16 2.00
N VAL A 14 -34.86 5.68 1.00
CA VAL A 14 -33.57 5.04 1.22
C VAL A 14 -32.58 6.03 1.83
N ALA A 15 -32.45 7.22 1.25
CA ALA A 15 -31.57 8.27 1.76
C ALA A 15 -31.88 8.63 3.22
N GLN A 16 -33.17 8.79 3.55
CA GLN A 16 -33.61 9.07 4.91
C GLN A 16 -33.25 7.94 5.88
N ALA A 17 -33.43 6.67 5.48
CA ALA A 17 -33.04 5.53 6.29
C ALA A 17 -31.54 5.49 6.56
N LEU A 18 -30.71 5.83 5.57
CA LEU A 18 -29.25 5.92 5.70
C LEU A 18 -28.83 7.05 6.64
N VAL A 19 -29.42 8.24 6.51
CA VAL A 19 -29.16 9.39 7.39
C VAL A 19 -29.51 9.03 8.85
N GLN A 20 -30.67 8.41 9.07
CA GLN A 20 -31.08 7.98 10.40
C GLN A 20 -30.17 6.90 10.97
N ALA A 21 -29.70 5.95 10.15
CA ALA A 21 -28.75 4.93 10.59
C ALA A 21 -27.44 5.58 11.02
N LYS A 22 -26.87 6.46 10.20
CA LYS A 22 -25.63 7.19 10.49
C LYS A 22 -25.74 8.03 11.77
N ALA A 23 -26.87 8.71 11.98
CA ALA A 23 -27.14 9.46 13.21
C ALA A 23 -27.14 8.59 14.48
N ARG A 24 -27.43 7.30 14.35
CA ARG A 24 -27.33 6.29 15.43
C ARG A 24 -25.95 5.64 15.53
N GLY A 25 -24.93 6.11 14.80
CA GLY A 25 -23.61 5.49 14.74
C GLY A 25 -23.60 4.14 14.02
N ARG A 26 -24.57 3.92 13.09
CA ARG A 26 -24.68 2.70 12.29
C ARG A 26 -24.60 3.03 10.81
N SER A 27 -24.07 2.11 10.03
CA SER A 27 -24.00 2.15 8.58
C SER A 27 -24.96 1.11 7.97
N ALA A 28 -25.30 1.25 6.70
CA ALA A 28 -26.12 0.27 5.99
C ALA A 28 -25.33 -1.00 5.62
N ALA A 29 -26.09 -2.09 5.40
CA ALA A 29 -25.62 -3.27 4.70
C ALA A 29 -26.06 -3.19 3.22
N LEU A 30 -25.13 -3.44 2.29
CA LEU A 30 -25.38 -3.50 0.85
C LEU A 30 -25.11 -4.92 0.36
N LEU A 31 -26.12 -5.59 -0.20
CA LEU A 31 -25.94 -6.79 -0.99
C LEU A 31 -25.82 -6.39 -2.46
N ILE A 32 -24.69 -6.71 -3.07
CA ILE A 32 -24.38 -6.35 -4.46
C ILE A 32 -24.22 -7.61 -5.31
N GLY A 33 -24.86 -7.62 -6.48
CA GLY A 33 -24.76 -8.72 -7.45
C GLY A 33 -24.25 -8.26 -8.80
N ALA A 34 -24.20 -9.18 -9.77
CA ALA A 34 -23.57 -9.01 -11.08
C ALA A 34 -24.13 -7.81 -11.88
N GLY A 35 -25.41 -7.47 -11.70
CA GLY A 35 -26.01 -6.32 -12.35
C GLY A 35 -25.35 -4.97 -12.03
N ALA A 36 -24.63 -4.88 -10.91
CA ALA A 36 -23.88 -3.69 -10.54
C ALA A 36 -22.54 -3.54 -11.29
N SER A 37 -22.05 -4.60 -11.89
CA SER A 37 -20.73 -4.62 -12.58
C SER A 37 -20.85 -4.63 -14.11
N VAL A 38 -22.08 -4.60 -14.67
CA VAL A 38 -22.33 -4.67 -16.13
C VAL A 38 -21.65 -3.51 -16.86
N THR A 39 -21.89 -2.30 -16.45
CA THR A 39 -21.30 -1.09 -17.05
C THR A 39 -19.80 -0.96 -16.75
N ALA A 40 -19.29 -1.75 -15.82
CA ALA A 40 -17.86 -1.89 -15.55
C ALA A 40 -17.15 -2.86 -16.53
N GLY A 41 -17.91 -3.57 -17.37
CA GLY A 41 -17.41 -4.53 -18.35
C GLY A 41 -17.43 -5.99 -17.89
N VAL A 42 -18.02 -6.29 -16.72
CA VAL A 42 -18.20 -7.69 -16.27
C VAL A 42 -19.56 -8.19 -16.78
N PRO A 43 -19.58 -9.27 -17.59
CA PRO A 43 -20.84 -9.76 -18.16
C PRO A 43 -21.72 -10.41 -17.09
N LEU A 44 -23.04 -10.37 -17.34
CA LEU A 44 -24.01 -11.18 -16.60
C LEU A 44 -23.85 -12.68 -16.92
N ALA A 45 -24.58 -13.53 -16.19
CA ALA A 45 -24.56 -14.97 -16.37
C ALA A 45 -24.79 -15.41 -17.83
N GLU A 46 -25.69 -14.76 -18.56
CA GLU A 46 -25.95 -15.02 -19.98
C GLU A 46 -24.74 -14.69 -20.86
N GLY A 47 -24.14 -13.52 -20.66
CA GLY A 47 -22.92 -13.13 -21.40
C GLY A 47 -21.72 -14.03 -21.07
N MET A 48 -21.64 -14.58 -19.86
CA MET A 48 -20.67 -15.61 -19.50
C MET A 48 -20.91 -16.90 -20.27
N VAL A 49 -22.17 -17.37 -20.41
CA VAL A 49 -22.52 -18.53 -21.22
C VAL A 49 -22.13 -18.33 -22.68
N ASP A 50 -22.37 -17.14 -23.23
CA ASP A 50 -21.95 -16.80 -24.60
C ASP A 50 -20.43 -16.84 -24.77
N ALA A 51 -19.68 -16.30 -23.82
CA ALA A 51 -18.22 -16.38 -23.83
C ALA A 51 -17.72 -17.84 -23.75
N ILE A 52 -18.36 -18.66 -22.93
CA ILE A 52 -18.04 -20.09 -22.82
C ILE A 52 -18.36 -20.81 -24.12
N ARG A 53 -19.51 -20.53 -24.75
CA ARG A 53 -19.88 -21.10 -26.04
C ARG A 53 -18.84 -20.82 -27.12
N GLN A 54 -18.28 -19.61 -27.13
CA GLN A 54 -17.24 -19.23 -28.09
C GLN A 54 -15.89 -19.86 -27.77
N ARG A 55 -15.49 -19.88 -26.50
CA ARG A 55 -14.13 -20.29 -26.07
C ARG A 55 -14.01 -21.79 -25.81
N PHE A 56 -15.10 -22.42 -25.37
CA PHE A 56 -15.18 -23.84 -25.00
C PHE A 56 -16.43 -24.50 -25.60
N PRO A 57 -16.57 -24.57 -26.95
CA PRO A 57 -17.78 -25.04 -27.61
C PRO A 57 -18.18 -26.48 -27.21
N ASP A 58 -17.21 -27.36 -27.03
CA ASP A 58 -17.49 -28.76 -26.64
C ASP A 58 -18.02 -28.84 -25.19
N ALA A 59 -17.52 -28.04 -24.28
CA ALA A 59 -18.03 -27.96 -22.90
C ALA A 59 -19.46 -27.41 -22.89
N HIS A 60 -19.75 -26.39 -23.67
CA HIS A 60 -21.09 -25.85 -23.82
C HIS A 60 -22.07 -26.90 -24.39
N ALA A 61 -21.63 -27.70 -25.38
CA ALA A 61 -22.46 -28.73 -25.98
C ALA A 61 -22.76 -29.93 -25.04
N ARG A 62 -21.88 -30.23 -24.08
CA ARG A 62 -22.09 -31.27 -23.07
C ARG A 62 -23.01 -30.88 -21.94
N ALA A 63 -23.17 -29.56 -21.70
CA ALA A 63 -23.96 -29.06 -20.59
C ALA A 63 -25.44 -29.50 -20.70
N GLN A 64 -26.02 -29.99 -19.61
CA GLN A 64 -27.42 -30.43 -19.58
C GLN A 64 -28.41 -29.32 -19.92
N LYS A 65 -28.05 -28.07 -19.56
CA LYS A 65 -28.80 -26.86 -19.86
C LYS A 65 -27.83 -25.73 -20.24
N PRO A 66 -28.20 -24.86 -21.18
CA PRO A 66 -27.35 -23.72 -21.56
C PRO A 66 -27.46 -22.57 -20.54
N THR A 67 -27.28 -22.87 -19.25
CA THR A 67 -27.28 -21.88 -18.17
C THR A 67 -25.96 -21.89 -17.43
N TYR A 68 -25.60 -20.75 -16.82
CA TYR A 68 -24.30 -20.52 -16.22
C TYR A 68 -23.79 -21.67 -15.33
N PRO A 69 -24.53 -22.15 -14.31
CA PRO A 69 -24.00 -23.19 -13.42
C PRO A 69 -23.77 -24.52 -14.13
N TYR A 70 -24.58 -24.89 -15.12
CA TYR A 70 -24.44 -26.14 -15.86
C TYR A 70 -23.28 -26.09 -16.86
N VAL A 71 -23.11 -24.96 -17.54
CA VAL A 71 -21.98 -24.79 -18.48
C VAL A 71 -20.66 -24.67 -17.74
N MET A 72 -20.63 -23.99 -16.60
CA MET A 72 -19.45 -23.90 -15.75
C MET A 72 -19.03 -25.26 -15.19
N GLN A 73 -19.97 -26.18 -14.94
CA GLN A 73 -19.67 -27.54 -14.48
C GLN A 73 -18.86 -28.36 -15.50
N GLU A 74 -19.01 -28.07 -16.79
CA GLU A 74 -18.30 -28.77 -17.89
C GLU A 74 -16.89 -28.23 -18.16
N ILE A 75 -16.49 -27.15 -17.47
CA ILE A 75 -15.18 -26.49 -17.61
C ILE A 75 -14.33 -26.85 -16.40
N THR A 76 -13.04 -27.10 -16.60
CA THR A 76 -12.09 -27.35 -15.52
C THR A 76 -11.89 -26.10 -14.64
N ASP A 77 -11.55 -26.30 -13.38
CA ASP A 77 -11.40 -25.20 -12.41
C ASP A 77 -10.39 -24.14 -12.87
N GLY A 78 -9.27 -24.54 -13.47
CA GLY A 78 -8.29 -23.61 -14.04
C GLY A 78 -8.88 -22.76 -15.17
N ASN A 79 -9.64 -23.36 -16.09
CA ASN A 79 -10.29 -22.62 -17.19
C ASN A 79 -11.42 -21.70 -16.69
N ARG A 80 -12.15 -22.08 -15.62
CA ARG A 80 -13.13 -21.20 -14.95
C ARG A 80 -12.44 -19.97 -14.37
N HIS A 81 -11.35 -20.21 -13.63
CA HIS A 81 -10.55 -19.16 -13.04
C HIS A 81 -10.02 -18.19 -14.10
N ASP A 82 -9.41 -18.70 -15.18
CA ASP A 82 -8.86 -17.87 -16.26
C ASP A 82 -9.94 -17.07 -17.00
N LEU A 83 -11.12 -17.67 -17.21
CA LEU A 83 -12.24 -16.98 -17.82
C LEU A 83 -12.71 -15.79 -16.97
N ILE A 84 -12.95 -16.01 -15.69
CA ILE A 84 -13.40 -14.97 -14.76
C ILE A 84 -12.31 -13.90 -14.59
N ALA A 85 -11.06 -14.32 -14.37
CA ALA A 85 -9.93 -13.39 -14.22
C ALA A 85 -9.72 -12.52 -15.45
N GLY A 86 -10.01 -13.00 -16.66
CA GLY A 86 -9.97 -12.24 -17.89
C GLY A 86 -10.91 -11.02 -17.82
N PHE A 87 -12.18 -11.23 -17.52
CA PHE A 87 -13.17 -10.16 -17.40
C PHE A 87 -12.86 -9.20 -16.25
N VAL A 88 -12.46 -9.71 -15.10
CA VAL A 88 -12.13 -8.86 -13.93
C VAL A 88 -10.92 -7.96 -14.19
N ARG A 89 -9.92 -8.46 -14.93
CA ARG A 89 -8.71 -7.70 -15.28
C ARG A 89 -9.02 -6.50 -16.18
N GLU A 90 -9.95 -6.66 -17.11
CA GLU A 90 -10.35 -5.62 -18.05
C GLU A 90 -11.41 -4.67 -17.47
N ALA A 91 -12.07 -5.06 -16.40
CA ALA A 91 -13.13 -4.28 -15.77
C ALA A 91 -12.63 -2.93 -15.24
N LYS A 92 -13.41 -1.89 -15.48
CA LYS A 92 -13.17 -0.52 -15.00
C LYS A 92 -14.22 -0.15 -13.96
N LEU A 93 -13.89 0.79 -13.07
CA LEU A 93 -14.88 1.32 -12.14
C LEU A 93 -15.96 2.07 -12.91
N ASN A 94 -17.22 1.72 -12.66
CA ASN A 94 -18.40 2.43 -13.15
C ASN A 94 -18.93 3.41 -12.08
N TRP A 95 -20.01 4.14 -12.38
CA TRP A 95 -20.62 5.09 -11.44
C TRP A 95 -21.12 4.42 -10.17
N THR A 96 -21.64 3.21 -10.26
CA THR A 96 -22.06 2.42 -9.08
C THR A 96 -20.89 2.28 -8.10
N HIS A 97 -19.73 1.83 -8.57
CA HIS A 97 -18.59 1.62 -7.69
C HIS A 97 -17.93 2.92 -7.24
N LEU A 98 -17.81 3.93 -8.12
CA LEU A 98 -17.27 5.24 -7.73
C LEU A 98 -18.07 5.85 -6.57
N LEU A 99 -19.39 5.83 -6.67
CA LEU A 99 -20.24 6.37 -5.62
C LEU A 99 -20.34 5.45 -4.40
N LEU A 100 -20.24 4.12 -4.58
CA LEU A 100 -20.14 3.17 -3.48
C LEU A 100 -18.93 3.49 -2.60
N GLY A 101 -17.75 3.63 -3.19
CA GLY A 101 -16.55 4.00 -2.43
C GLY A 101 -16.73 5.30 -1.64
N TRP A 102 -17.38 6.30 -2.24
CA TRP A 102 -17.66 7.57 -1.56
C TRP A 102 -18.69 7.44 -0.43
N LEU A 103 -19.72 6.61 -0.60
CA LEU A 103 -20.70 6.31 0.46
C LEU A 103 -20.07 5.54 1.63
N VAL A 104 -19.10 4.65 1.36
CA VAL A 104 -18.32 3.97 2.40
C VAL A 104 -17.44 4.98 3.14
N ARG A 105 -16.68 5.81 2.41
CA ARG A 105 -15.86 6.89 2.99
C ARG A 105 -16.68 7.83 3.86
N SER A 106 -17.90 8.13 3.41
CA SER A 106 -18.84 9.01 4.13
C SER A 106 -19.58 8.32 5.28
N GLY A 107 -19.35 7.04 5.55
CA GLY A 107 -19.91 6.29 6.66
C GLY A 107 -21.40 5.90 6.50
N TYR A 108 -21.96 5.94 5.29
CA TYR A 108 -23.33 5.50 5.01
C TYR A 108 -23.44 3.99 4.80
N ILE A 109 -22.44 3.38 4.17
CA ILE A 109 -22.34 1.93 3.93
C ILE A 109 -21.12 1.39 4.66
N GLY A 110 -21.32 0.36 5.48
CA GLY A 110 -20.25 -0.25 6.27
C GLY A 110 -20.16 -1.76 6.10
N ARG A 111 -21.24 -2.40 5.59
CA ARG A 111 -21.22 -3.82 5.24
C ARG A 111 -21.52 -3.98 3.76
N ILE A 112 -20.58 -4.53 3.02
CA ILE A 112 -20.77 -4.91 1.63
C ILE A 112 -20.74 -6.44 1.56
N LEU A 113 -21.84 -7.03 1.12
CA LEU A 113 -21.93 -8.44 0.81
C LEU A 113 -22.01 -8.56 -0.70
N THR A 114 -21.14 -9.37 -1.31
CA THR A 114 -21.13 -9.52 -2.77
C THR A 114 -21.18 -10.97 -3.20
N THR A 115 -22.00 -11.24 -4.21
CA THR A 115 -21.99 -12.50 -4.94
C THR A 115 -21.04 -12.46 -6.14
N ASN A 116 -20.47 -11.30 -6.43
CA ASN A 116 -19.55 -11.10 -7.55
C ASN A 116 -18.15 -11.63 -7.22
N PHE A 117 -17.45 -12.09 -8.23
CA PHE A 117 -16.04 -12.49 -8.12
C PHE A 117 -15.06 -11.33 -8.34
N ASP A 118 -15.56 -10.19 -8.86
CA ASP A 118 -14.73 -9.03 -9.15
C ASP A 118 -14.29 -8.30 -7.86
N ASN A 119 -13.20 -7.56 -7.96
CA ASN A 119 -12.65 -6.76 -6.87
C ASN A 119 -13.04 -5.27 -6.93
N LEU A 120 -14.09 -4.92 -7.69
CA LEU A 120 -14.47 -3.53 -7.91
C LEU A 120 -14.86 -2.82 -6.60
N SER A 121 -15.52 -3.54 -5.68
CA SER A 121 -15.85 -3.01 -4.35
C SER A 121 -14.61 -2.69 -3.51
N VAL A 122 -13.53 -3.46 -3.63
CA VAL A 122 -12.25 -3.18 -2.96
C VAL A 122 -11.54 -2.00 -3.65
N ARG A 123 -11.49 -2.02 -4.98
CA ARG A 123 -10.84 -0.95 -5.77
C ARG A 123 -11.48 0.40 -5.54
N CYS A 124 -12.80 0.47 -5.47
CA CYS A 124 -13.52 1.73 -5.28
C CYS A 124 -13.32 2.32 -3.87
N THR A 125 -13.19 1.50 -2.83
CA THR A 125 -12.91 1.99 -1.48
C THR A 125 -11.46 2.49 -1.37
N ALA A 126 -10.51 1.77 -1.94
CA ALA A 126 -9.11 2.18 -1.99
C ALA A 126 -8.90 3.51 -2.73
N LEU A 127 -9.74 3.84 -3.71
CA LEU A 127 -9.71 5.14 -4.40
C LEU A 127 -9.92 6.34 -3.47
N TYR A 128 -10.55 6.13 -2.32
CA TYR A 128 -10.86 7.16 -1.30
C TYR A 128 -10.12 6.91 0.02
N ASP A 129 -8.99 6.22 0.00
CA ASP A 129 -8.17 5.88 1.16
C ASP A 129 -8.96 5.15 2.26
N VAL A 130 -9.86 4.27 1.84
CA VAL A 130 -10.60 3.38 2.74
C VAL A 130 -10.23 1.94 2.44
N TYR A 131 -9.74 1.24 3.46
CA TYR A 131 -9.26 -0.13 3.36
C TYR A 131 -10.13 -1.03 4.24
N PRO A 132 -11.28 -1.50 3.74
CA PRO A 132 -12.17 -2.36 4.50
C PRO A 132 -11.52 -3.72 4.79
N ALA A 133 -11.91 -4.35 5.89
CA ALA A 133 -11.61 -5.76 6.09
C ALA A 133 -12.30 -6.60 5.00
N VAL A 134 -11.55 -7.51 4.36
CA VAL A 134 -12.06 -8.35 3.27
C VAL A 134 -12.13 -9.79 3.74
N TYR A 135 -13.32 -10.36 3.69
CA TYR A 135 -13.59 -11.74 4.11
C TYR A 135 -14.07 -12.57 2.92
N ASP A 136 -13.35 -13.65 2.63
CA ASP A 136 -13.82 -14.68 1.70
C ASP A 136 -14.61 -15.73 2.50
N VAL A 137 -15.93 -15.74 2.33
CA VAL A 137 -16.82 -16.61 3.10
C VAL A 137 -16.58 -18.09 2.75
N THR A 138 -16.08 -18.37 1.55
CA THR A 138 -15.78 -19.75 1.11
C THR A 138 -14.59 -20.36 1.85
N ALA A 139 -13.66 -19.51 2.30
CA ALA A 139 -12.45 -19.88 3.02
C ALA A 139 -12.57 -19.75 4.56
N LEU A 140 -13.68 -19.20 5.07
CA LEU A 140 -13.86 -19.01 6.52
C LEU A 140 -13.94 -20.35 7.26
N GLY A 141 -13.01 -20.56 8.21
CA GLY A 141 -13.05 -21.69 9.13
C GLY A 141 -14.01 -21.44 10.30
N LYS A 142 -13.92 -20.25 10.92
CA LYS A 142 -14.76 -19.81 12.04
C LYS A 142 -15.16 -18.35 11.81
N PHE A 143 -16.42 -18.05 12.06
CA PHE A 143 -16.93 -16.66 12.04
C PHE A 143 -17.17 -16.17 13.47
N ASP A 144 -16.61 -15.02 13.79
CA ASP A 144 -16.85 -14.32 15.05
C ASP A 144 -17.34 -12.89 14.74
N ALA A 145 -18.62 -12.65 14.97
CA ALA A 145 -19.26 -11.36 14.69
C ALA A 145 -18.64 -10.19 15.48
N SER A 146 -18.06 -10.45 16.66
CA SER A 146 -17.44 -9.40 17.49
C SER A 146 -16.15 -8.83 16.89
N MET A 147 -15.51 -9.58 15.98
CA MET A 147 -14.27 -9.19 15.30
C MET A 147 -14.52 -8.43 14.00
N VAL A 148 -15.77 -8.27 13.60
CA VAL A 148 -16.12 -7.59 12.34
C VAL A 148 -16.38 -6.11 12.58
N HIS A 149 -15.51 -5.26 12.06
CA HIS A 149 -15.63 -3.80 12.17
C HIS A 149 -16.03 -3.18 10.83
N ASP A 150 -16.68 -2.00 10.88
CA ASP A 150 -16.98 -1.19 9.69
C ASP A 150 -15.72 -0.43 9.22
N PRO A 151 -15.47 -0.34 7.90
CA PRO A 151 -16.17 -1.05 6.84
C PRO A 151 -15.63 -2.47 6.62
N ALA A 152 -16.49 -3.38 6.13
CA ALA A 152 -16.10 -4.73 5.75
C ALA A 152 -16.77 -5.20 4.46
N ILE A 153 -16.06 -6.01 3.68
CA ILE A 153 -16.53 -6.63 2.43
C ILE A 153 -16.52 -8.15 2.60
N PHE A 154 -17.64 -8.78 2.29
CA PHE A 154 -17.82 -10.23 2.32
C PHE A 154 -18.05 -10.77 0.92
N PHE A 155 -17.12 -11.55 0.39
CA PHE A 155 -17.29 -12.31 -0.83
C PHE A 155 -18.02 -13.62 -0.51
N LEU A 156 -19.30 -13.69 -0.90
CA LEU A 156 -20.18 -14.81 -0.52
C LEU A 156 -19.94 -16.06 -1.35
N HIS A 157 -19.53 -15.91 -2.61
CA HIS A 157 -19.22 -16.99 -3.57
C HIS A 157 -17.71 -17.16 -3.83
N GLY A 158 -16.87 -16.47 -3.06
CA GLY A 158 -15.44 -16.37 -3.32
C GLY A 158 -15.10 -15.19 -4.23
N GLN A 159 -13.83 -15.00 -4.51
CA GLN A 159 -13.31 -13.90 -5.31
C GLN A 159 -12.42 -14.42 -6.45
N HIS A 160 -12.23 -13.62 -7.49
CA HIS A 160 -11.45 -14.01 -8.67
C HIS A 160 -10.01 -14.43 -8.35
N SER A 161 -9.42 -13.88 -7.29
CA SER A 161 -8.07 -14.21 -6.80
C SER A 161 -8.07 -15.18 -5.62
N GLY A 162 -9.26 -15.69 -5.22
CA GLY A 162 -9.41 -16.63 -4.11
C GLY A 162 -9.10 -18.08 -4.50
N PHE A 163 -8.91 -18.92 -3.50
CA PHE A 163 -8.68 -20.36 -3.70
C PHE A 163 -9.93 -21.12 -4.13
N VAL A 164 -11.10 -20.59 -3.85
CA VAL A 164 -12.39 -21.22 -4.13
C VAL A 164 -13.31 -20.21 -4.81
N GLN A 165 -13.90 -20.60 -5.91
CA GLN A 165 -14.95 -19.89 -6.63
C GLN A 165 -16.16 -20.81 -6.75
N LEU A 166 -17.30 -20.40 -6.18
CA LEU A 166 -18.53 -21.18 -6.21
C LEU A 166 -19.32 -20.87 -7.48
N ASN A 167 -19.18 -21.71 -8.49
CA ASN A 167 -19.76 -21.50 -9.81
C ASN A 167 -20.95 -22.42 -10.10
N THR A 168 -21.10 -23.52 -9.34
CA THR A 168 -22.14 -24.53 -9.55
C THR A 168 -23.13 -24.57 -8.39
N GLU A 169 -24.37 -25.03 -8.64
CA GLU A 169 -25.40 -25.14 -7.59
C GLU A 169 -24.93 -26.01 -6.41
N SER A 170 -24.22 -27.09 -6.69
CA SER A 170 -23.72 -28.01 -5.65
C SER A 170 -22.64 -27.38 -4.78
N GLU A 171 -21.75 -26.57 -5.35
CA GLU A 171 -20.71 -25.83 -4.62
C GLU A 171 -21.33 -24.78 -3.72
N VAL A 172 -22.25 -23.98 -4.24
CA VAL A 172 -22.93 -22.91 -3.52
C VAL A 172 -23.78 -23.50 -2.37
N THR A 173 -24.53 -24.58 -2.62
CA THR A 173 -25.36 -25.26 -1.60
C THR A 173 -24.53 -25.83 -0.45
N ARG A 174 -23.40 -26.47 -0.75
CA ARG A 174 -22.48 -26.98 0.30
C ARG A 174 -21.96 -25.88 1.22
N ASN A 175 -21.76 -24.68 0.71
CA ASN A 175 -21.26 -23.53 1.48
C ASN A 175 -22.36 -22.69 2.16
N ALA A 176 -23.64 -22.97 1.87
CA ALA A 176 -24.77 -22.18 2.38
C ALA A 176 -24.81 -22.03 3.92
N ARG A 177 -24.29 -23.00 4.67
CA ARG A 177 -24.25 -22.92 6.15
C ARG A 177 -23.39 -21.77 6.66
N ARG A 178 -22.32 -21.41 5.93
CA ARG A 178 -21.39 -20.34 6.29
C ARG A 178 -22.00 -18.95 6.14
N LEU A 179 -23.04 -18.81 5.32
CA LEU A 179 -23.72 -17.54 5.07
C LEU A 179 -24.54 -17.07 6.29
N LYS A 180 -25.12 -18.00 7.06
CA LYS A 180 -26.05 -17.67 8.15
C LYS A 180 -25.47 -16.66 9.14
N PRO A 181 -24.31 -16.86 9.78
CA PRO A 181 -23.78 -15.93 10.77
C PRO A 181 -23.39 -14.57 10.15
N VAL A 182 -22.99 -14.53 8.88
CA VAL A 182 -22.68 -13.30 8.15
C VAL A 182 -23.95 -12.44 7.98
N PHE A 183 -25.07 -13.06 7.58
CA PHE A 183 -26.34 -12.36 7.43
C PHE A 183 -26.95 -11.91 8.75
N GLU A 184 -26.81 -12.71 9.82
CA GLU A 184 -27.22 -12.36 11.17
C GLU A 184 -26.45 -11.13 11.67
N GLU A 185 -25.14 -11.09 11.50
CA GLU A 185 -24.30 -9.94 11.87
C GLU A 185 -24.68 -8.69 11.05
N ALA A 186 -24.76 -8.83 9.72
CA ALA A 186 -25.10 -7.72 8.84
C ALA A 186 -26.49 -7.15 9.10
N ASN A 187 -27.42 -7.93 9.66
CA ASN A 187 -28.79 -7.46 10.01
C ASN A 187 -28.87 -6.72 11.36
N LEU A 188 -27.79 -6.67 12.13
CA LEU A 188 -27.80 -6.04 13.45
C LEU A 188 -27.86 -4.52 13.35
N GLY A 189 -29.08 -3.97 13.45
CA GLY A 189 -29.32 -2.53 13.58
C GLY A 189 -29.06 -1.71 12.31
N ARG A 190 -29.07 -2.35 11.13
CA ARG A 190 -28.72 -1.75 9.85
C ARG A 190 -29.89 -1.77 8.87
N PRO A 191 -30.13 -0.69 8.09
CA PRO A 191 -30.93 -0.78 6.87
C PRO A 191 -30.16 -1.59 5.82
N TRP A 192 -30.91 -2.25 4.93
CA TRP A 192 -30.36 -3.05 3.84
C TRP A 192 -30.69 -2.44 2.48
N ILE A 193 -29.72 -2.49 1.58
CA ILE A 193 -29.91 -2.21 0.16
C ILE A 193 -29.53 -3.46 -0.61
N VAL A 194 -30.35 -3.87 -1.58
CA VAL A 194 -30.03 -4.96 -2.53
C VAL A 194 -29.95 -4.35 -3.91
N LEU A 195 -28.78 -4.45 -4.55
CA LEU A 195 -28.47 -3.77 -5.81
C LEU A 195 -27.85 -4.74 -6.82
N GLY A 196 -28.43 -4.78 -8.02
CA GLY A 196 -27.89 -5.61 -9.12
C GLY A 196 -27.91 -7.12 -8.88
N TYR A 197 -28.73 -7.60 -7.95
CA TYR A 197 -28.88 -8.99 -7.58
C TYR A 197 -30.24 -9.52 -7.98
N SER A 198 -30.28 -10.65 -8.70
CA SER A 198 -31.53 -11.22 -9.24
C SER A 198 -32.30 -12.08 -8.23
N GLY A 199 -31.61 -12.65 -7.25
CA GLY A 199 -32.20 -13.62 -6.30
C GLY A 199 -32.52 -14.99 -6.89
N ALA A 200 -32.14 -15.27 -8.13
CA ALA A 200 -32.52 -16.51 -8.80
C ALA A 200 -31.60 -17.67 -8.40
N ASN A 201 -32.20 -18.78 -7.92
CA ASN A 201 -31.55 -20.07 -7.65
C ASN A 201 -30.26 -19.97 -6.83
N ASP A 202 -30.25 -19.11 -5.80
CA ASP A 202 -29.05 -18.81 -5.02
C ASP A 202 -29.32 -18.96 -3.51
N PRO A 203 -28.55 -19.78 -2.78
CA PRO A 203 -28.61 -19.88 -1.32
C PRO A 203 -28.45 -18.53 -0.58
N VAL A 204 -27.83 -17.54 -1.19
CA VAL A 204 -27.77 -16.17 -0.67
C VAL A 204 -29.19 -15.59 -0.53
N PHE A 205 -30.04 -15.76 -1.56
CA PHE A 205 -31.45 -15.38 -1.51
C PHE A 205 -32.20 -16.14 -0.40
N GLU A 206 -31.94 -17.45 -0.25
CA GLU A 206 -32.55 -18.27 0.81
C GLU A 206 -32.24 -17.70 2.21
N ARG A 207 -31.00 -17.20 2.43
CA ARG A 207 -30.63 -16.57 3.70
C ARG A 207 -31.32 -15.23 3.90
N LEU A 208 -31.39 -14.41 2.86
CA LEU A 208 -32.11 -13.15 2.89
C LEU A 208 -33.60 -13.34 3.18
N ALA A 209 -34.25 -14.29 2.47
CA ALA A 209 -35.65 -14.63 2.64
C ALA A 209 -35.96 -15.29 4.00
N ALA A 210 -34.99 -15.91 4.65
CA ALA A 210 -35.14 -16.49 5.98
C ALA A 210 -35.15 -15.44 7.12
N ILE A 211 -34.74 -14.21 6.85
CA ILE A 211 -34.79 -13.12 7.82
C ILE A 211 -36.27 -12.73 8.04
N LYS A 212 -36.73 -12.90 9.26
CA LYS A 212 -38.14 -12.66 9.62
C LYS A 212 -38.52 -11.19 9.54
N ARG A 213 -37.60 -10.27 9.88
CA ARG A 213 -37.85 -8.83 9.88
C ARG A 213 -36.55 -8.03 9.70
N PHE A 214 -36.63 -7.00 8.89
CA PHE A 214 -35.58 -5.99 8.72
C PHE A 214 -35.95 -4.75 9.53
N ASN A 215 -35.53 -4.68 10.78
CA ASN A 215 -35.94 -3.65 11.73
C ASN A 215 -35.73 -2.20 11.24
N TYR A 216 -34.84 -2.00 10.29
CA TYR A 216 -34.53 -0.70 9.68
C TYR A 216 -34.82 -0.65 8.18
N GLY A 217 -35.56 -1.63 7.68
CA GLY A 217 -35.97 -1.77 6.29
C GLY A 217 -34.95 -2.45 5.40
N LEU A 218 -35.47 -3.17 4.40
CA LEU A 218 -34.74 -3.66 3.26
C LEU A 218 -35.28 -3.00 2.00
N TYR A 219 -34.41 -2.44 1.19
CA TYR A 219 -34.72 -1.76 -0.06
C TYR A 219 -34.13 -2.55 -1.22
N TRP A 220 -35.03 -3.21 -1.96
CA TRP A 220 -34.66 -3.98 -3.15
C TRP A 220 -34.75 -3.09 -4.38
N VAL A 221 -33.61 -2.86 -5.04
CA VAL A 221 -33.56 -2.08 -6.28
C VAL A 221 -33.90 -2.97 -7.46
N GLY A 222 -35.08 -2.78 -8.03
CA GLY A 222 -35.53 -3.45 -9.25
C GLY A 222 -34.86 -2.86 -10.49
N TYR A 223 -34.67 -3.71 -11.52
CA TYR A 223 -34.03 -3.28 -12.76
C TYR A 223 -35.04 -2.58 -13.68
N ARG A 224 -34.94 -1.24 -13.78
CA ARG A 224 -35.78 -0.39 -14.65
C ARG A 224 -37.28 -0.73 -14.49
N GLU A 225 -37.98 -0.99 -15.60
CA GLU A 225 -39.39 -1.36 -15.62
C GLU A 225 -39.62 -2.87 -15.39
N SER A 226 -38.55 -3.69 -15.30
CA SER A 226 -38.67 -5.13 -15.10
C SER A 226 -39.03 -5.44 -13.65
N PRO A 227 -40.13 -6.17 -13.40
CA PRO A 227 -40.44 -6.60 -12.04
C PRO A 227 -39.39 -7.59 -11.51
N PRO A 228 -39.15 -7.63 -10.19
CA PRO A 228 -38.38 -8.72 -9.58
C PRO A 228 -38.98 -10.08 -9.92
N SER A 229 -38.16 -11.13 -9.83
CA SER A 229 -38.64 -12.50 -10.08
C SER A 229 -39.86 -12.83 -9.19
N PRO A 230 -40.75 -13.74 -9.61
CA PRO A 230 -41.86 -14.20 -8.78
C PRO A 230 -41.41 -14.65 -7.38
N ASP A 231 -40.31 -15.38 -7.33
CA ASP A 231 -39.74 -15.87 -6.07
C ASP A 231 -39.32 -14.74 -5.11
N VAL A 232 -38.65 -13.70 -5.61
CA VAL A 232 -38.31 -12.51 -4.84
C VAL A 232 -39.57 -11.77 -4.40
N THR A 233 -40.54 -11.61 -5.30
CA THR A 233 -41.80 -10.92 -5.03
C THR A 233 -42.57 -11.62 -3.94
N GLU A 234 -42.82 -12.94 -4.08
CA GLU A 234 -43.71 -13.70 -3.20
C GLU A 234 -43.06 -13.97 -1.83
N ARG A 235 -41.77 -14.29 -1.81
CA ARG A 235 -41.09 -14.75 -0.60
C ARG A 235 -40.45 -13.62 0.21
N LEU A 236 -40.16 -12.48 -0.39
CA LEU A 236 -39.46 -11.38 0.27
C LEU A 236 -40.22 -10.07 0.29
N LEU A 237 -40.79 -9.63 -0.86
CA LEU A 237 -41.36 -8.29 -1.01
C LEU A 237 -42.87 -8.21 -0.71
N THR A 238 -43.59 -9.34 -0.66
CA THR A 238 -45.01 -9.36 -0.38
C THR A 238 -45.29 -9.23 1.11
N GLY A 239 -46.17 -8.29 1.49
CA GLY A 239 -46.58 -8.02 2.88
C GLY A 239 -45.65 -7.03 3.61
N ASN A 240 -46.25 -6.30 4.59
CA ASN A 240 -45.54 -5.24 5.33
C ASN A 240 -44.81 -5.73 6.60
N GLU A 241 -45.01 -6.96 7.02
CA GLU A 241 -44.53 -7.46 8.31
C GLU A 241 -43.00 -7.50 8.38
N ARG A 242 -42.33 -7.76 7.24
CA ARG A 242 -40.89 -7.85 7.13
C ARG A 242 -40.18 -6.51 6.97
N GLN A 243 -40.90 -5.44 6.66
CA GLN A 243 -40.38 -4.12 6.30
C GLN A 243 -39.45 -4.17 5.07
N THR A 244 -39.91 -4.81 4.02
CA THR A 244 -39.23 -4.91 2.73
C THR A 244 -39.90 -4.06 1.69
N TYR A 245 -39.14 -3.34 0.89
CA TYR A 245 -39.61 -2.33 -0.03
C TYR A 245 -38.96 -2.49 -1.40
N LEU A 246 -39.74 -2.22 -2.46
CA LEU A 246 -39.26 -2.20 -3.83
C LEU A 246 -38.92 -0.75 -4.24
N ILE A 247 -37.76 -0.52 -4.79
CA ILE A 247 -37.34 0.70 -5.48
C ILE A 247 -37.31 0.38 -6.97
N GLY A 248 -38.24 0.90 -7.74
CA GLY A 248 -38.34 0.67 -9.19
C GLY A 248 -37.71 1.79 -10.02
N GLY A 249 -37.61 1.55 -11.33
CA GLY A 249 -37.22 2.57 -12.31
C GLY A 249 -35.69 2.80 -12.45
N HIS A 250 -34.85 1.98 -11.87
CA HIS A 250 -33.38 2.21 -11.83
C HIS A 250 -32.60 1.01 -12.36
N ASP A 251 -31.48 1.27 -13.03
CA ASP A 251 -30.33 0.38 -13.05
C ASP A 251 -29.36 0.73 -11.90
N ALA A 252 -28.27 0.00 -11.75
CA ALA A 252 -27.37 0.19 -10.62
C ALA A 252 -26.73 1.59 -10.61
N ASP A 253 -26.28 2.08 -11.76
CA ASP A 253 -25.64 3.39 -11.87
C ASP A 253 -26.63 4.52 -11.61
N SER A 254 -27.80 4.48 -12.22
CA SER A 254 -28.83 5.50 -12.04
C SER A 254 -29.37 5.53 -10.61
N PHE A 255 -29.50 4.38 -9.94
CA PHE A 255 -29.86 4.31 -8.52
C PHE A 255 -28.81 4.98 -7.64
N MET A 256 -27.54 4.65 -7.83
CA MET A 256 -26.46 5.22 -7.01
C MET A 256 -26.32 6.73 -7.21
N ILE A 257 -26.48 7.21 -8.44
CA ILE A 257 -26.50 8.65 -8.75
C ILE A 257 -27.68 9.33 -8.06
N ALA A 258 -28.89 8.74 -8.14
CA ALA A 258 -30.07 9.27 -7.48
C ALA A 258 -29.92 9.29 -5.95
N LEU A 259 -29.38 8.23 -5.37
CA LEU A 259 -29.10 8.13 -3.92
C LEU A 259 -28.06 9.17 -3.47
N PHE A 260 -26.98 9.33 -4.22
CA PHE A 260 -25.98 10.36 -3.96
C PHE A 260 -26.60 11.77 -3.90
N ARG A 261 -27.45 12.09 -4.87
CA ARG A 261 -28.20 13.37 -4.92
C ARG A 261 -29.16 13.52 -3.75
N ALA A 262 -29.93 12.46 -3.44
CA ALA A 262 -30.90 12.47 -2.35
C ALA A 262 -30.26 12.63 -0.96
N LEU A 263 -29.02 12.16 -0.79
CA LEU A 263 -28.23 12.35 0.43
C LEU A 263 -27.60 13.74 0.53
N GLY A 264 -27.67 14.58 -0.53
CA GLY A 264 -27.06 15.90 -0.57
C GLY A 264 -25.53 15.87 -0.38
N LEU A 265 -24.88 14.81 -0.85
CA LEU A 265 -23.44 14.66 -0.68
C LEU A 265 -22.67 15.58 -1.63
N GLU A 266 -21.56 16.10 -1.13
CA GLU A 266 -20.62 16.82 -1.99
C GLU A 266 -19.94 15.87 -3.00
N VAL A 267 -19.65 16.45 -4.17
CA VAL A 267 -18.91 15.73 -5.22
C VAL A 267 -17.58 15.24 -4.67
N PRO A 268 -17.23 13.96 -4.90
CA PRO A 268 -15.96 13.40 -4.42
C PRO A 268 -14.76 14.26 -4.81
N PRO A 269 -13.75 14.42 -3.93
CA PRO A 269 -12.56 15.24 -4.21
C PRO A 269 -11.88 14.88 -5.53
N LEU A 270 -11.78 13.60 -5.85
CA LEU A 270 -11.23 13.10 -7.12
C LEU A 270 -11.91 13.72 -8.36
N LEU A 271 -13.22 13.98 -8.31
CA LEU A 271 -13.99 14.55 -9.43
C LEU A 271 -14.09 16.07 -9.35
N ARG A 272 -14.09 16.63 -8.13
CA ARG A 272 -14.22 18.07 -7.89
C ARG A 272 -12.93 18.83 -8.15
N ASP A 273 -11.82 18.32 -7.63
CA ASP A 273 -10.47 18.89 -7.77
C ASP A 273 -9.44 17.74 -7.80
N PRO A 274 -9.19 17.14 -8.97
CA PRO A 274 -8.26 16.03 -9.11
C PRO A 274 -6.82 16.44 -8.76
N PHE A 275 -6.46 17.72 -8.89
CA PHE A 275 -5.13 18.23 -8.56
C PHE A 275 -4.94 18.26 -7.04
N ALA A 276 -5.92 18.78 -6.27
CA ALA A 276 -5.87 18.74 -4.83
C ALA A 276 -5.84 17.30 -4.29
N HIS A 277 -6.60 16.39 -4.89
CA HIS A 277 -6.57 14.96 -4.54
C HIS A 277 -5.19 14.34 -4.78
N GLY A 278 -4.59 14.59 -5.94
CA GLY A 278 -3.23 14.13 -6.27
C GLY A 278 -2.17 14.72 -5.34
N LEU A 279 -2.28 16.00 -5.00
CA LEU A 279 -1.39 16.68 -4.04
C LEU A 279 -1.47 16.06 -2.65
N ALA A 280 -2.68 15.77 -2.15
CA ALA A 280 -2.89 15.10 -0.88
C ALA A 280 -2.26 13.70 -0.87
N THR A 281 -2.48 12.91 -1.92
CA THR A 281 -1.87 11.58 -2.07
C THR A 281 -0.33 11.64 -2.06
N LEU A 282 0.27 12.63 -2.75
CA LEU A 282 1.73 12.80 -2.76
C LEU A 282 2.29 13.32 -1.44
N ALA A 283 1.51 14.06 -0.64
CA ALA A 283 1.93 14.56 0.66
C ALA A 283 2.13 13.44 1.70
N ASP A 284 1.40 12.33 1.55
CA ASP A 284 1.52 11.17 2.45
C ASP A 284 2.75 10.30 2.16
N ILE A 285 3.45 10.55 1.03
CA ILE A 285 4.66 9.81 0.66
C ILE A 285 5.86 10.43 1.37
N PRO A 286 6.55 9.70 2.26
CA PRO A 286 7.73 10.22 2.94
C PRO A 286 8.88 10.45 1.95
N ALA A 287 9.81 11.34 2.32
CA ALA A 287 11.02 11.56 1.54
C ALA A 287 11.81 10.26 1.34
N PHE A 288 12.39 10.10 0.14
CA PHE A 288 13.18 8.91 -0.18
C PHE A 288 14.44 8.84 0.70
N PRO A 289 14.76 7.70 1.33
CA PRO A 289 15.90 7.56 2.24
C PRO A 289 17.23 7.51 1.46
N SER A 290 17.65 8.66 0.92
CA SER A 290 18.84 8.79 0.07
C SER A 290 20.15 8.91 0.84
N GLY A 291 20.12 8.97 2.19
CA GLY A 291 21.26 9.32 3.03
C GLY A 291 21.59 10.82 3.05
N VAL A 292 20.80 11.66 2.39
CA VAL A 292 20.92 13.12 2.51
C VAL A 292 20.36 13.56 3.86
N HIS A 293 21.11 14.39 4.59
CA HIS A 293 20.72 14.83 5.93
C HIS A 293 19.46 15.71 5.88
N GLY A 294 18.58 15.52 6.85
CA GLY A 294 17.27 16.19 6.90
C GLY A 294 16.16 15.29 6.36
N ASP A 295 15.36 15.80 5.45
CA ASP A 295 14.15 15.12 4.96
C ASP A 295 14.40 14.09 3.84
N GLY A 296 15.67 13.80 3.53
CA GLY A 296 16.05 12.93 2.43
C GLY A 296 15.92 13.59 1.06
N LEU A 297 15.91 12.79 -0.03
CA LEU A 297 15.68 13.28 -1.39
C LEU A 297 14.17 13.26 -1.68
N ASP A 298 13.58 14.43 -1.86
CA ASP A 298 12.15 14.52 -2.20
C ASP A 298 11.92 14.23 -3.70
N LEU A 299 11.67 12.96 -4.01
CA LEU A 299 11.35 12.51 -5.37
C LEU A 299 9.95 12.94 -5.83
N THR A 300 9.12 13.48 -4.94
CA THR A 300 7.76 13.95 -5.27
C THR A 300 7.68 15.45 -5.50
N ALA A 301 8.74 16.21 -5.19
CA ALA A 301 8.74 17.67 -5.24
C ALA A 301 8.32 18.24 -6.59
N VAL A 302 8.89 17.72 -7.69
CA VAL A 302 8.57 18.17 -9.04
C VAL A 302 7.14 17.81 -9.44
N ALA A 303 6.67 16.61 -9.07
CA ALA A 303 5.29 16.20 -9.32
C ALA A 303 4.29 17.10 -8.55
N ARG A 304 4.58 17.43 -7.28
CA ARG A 304 3.77 18.37 -6.49
C ARG A 304 3.77 19.77 -7.08
N SER A 305 4.94 20.29 -7.47
CA SER A 305 5.05 21.60 -8.12
C SER A 305 4.18 21.70 -9.37
N ARG A 306 4.25 20.69 -10.24
CA ARG A 306 3.43 20.63 -11.47
C ARG A 306 1.94 20.52 -11.20
N LEU A 307 1.54 19.72 -10.21
CA LEU A 307 0.13 19.64 -9.81
C LEU A 307 -0.36 20.97 -9.25
N HIS A 308 0.45 21.69 -8.47
CA HIS A 308 0.12 23.04 -8.01
C HIS A 308 -0.02 24.03 -9.15
N ALA A 309 0.90 24.03 -10.11
CA ALA A 309 0.83 24.90 -11.28
C ALA A 309 -0.43 24.59 -12.11
N ALA A 310 -0.73 23.29 -12.34
CA ALA A 310 -1.93 22.88 -13.05
C ALA A 310 -3.23 23.26 -12.31
N GLN A 311 -3.25 23.15 -10.98
CA GLN A 311 -4.38 23.56 -10.15
C GLN A 311 -4.62 25.07 -10.25
N LYS A 312 -3.57 25.91 -10.16
CA LYS A 312 -3.67 27.36 -10.32
C LYS A 312 -4.18 27.73 -11.70
N TRP A 313 -3.66 27.11 -12.74
CA TRP A 313 -4.15 27.33 -14.09
C TRP A 313 -5.64 26.95 -14.25
N PHE A 314 -6.03 25.83 -13.69
CA PHE A 314 -7.41 25.34 -13.76
C PHE A 314 -8.40 26.25 -12.99
N ILE A 315 -8.01 26.74 -11.80
CA ILE A 315 -8.87 27.55 -10.94
C ILE A 315 -8.84 29.05 -11.32
N ALA A 316 -7.64 29.60 -11.55
CA ALA A 316 -7.42 31.04 -11.71
C ALA A 316 -7.06 31.46 -13.14
N GLY A 317 -6.84 30.51 -14.07
CA GLY A 317 -6.38 30.81 -15.42
C GLY A 317 -4.93 31.31 -15.48
N GLU A 318 -4.13 31.11 -14.43
CA GLU A 318 -2.71 31.49 -14.42
C GLU A 318 -1.93 30.63 -15.39
N PRO A 319 -1.03 31.22 -16.23
CA PRO A 319 -0.25 30.45 -17.19
C PRO A 319 0.68 29.47 -16.46
N PRO A 320 0.95 28.28 -17.04
CA PRO A 320 1.95 27.37 -16.51
C PRO A 320 3.33 28.01 -16.53
N MET A 321 4.26 27.40 -15.80
CA MET A 321 5.65 27.82 -15.60
C MET A 321 6.37 28.29 -16.87
N ALA A 322 7.38 29.12 -16.69
CA ALA A 322 8.27 29.54 -17.79
C ALA A 322 9.00 28.32 -18.41
N ASP A 323 9.26 28.36 -19.72
CA ASP A 323 9.86 27.24 -20.49
C ASP A 323 11.18 26.72 -19.89
N ALA A 324 12.06 27.61 -19.38
CA ALA A 324 13.33 27.22 -18.76
C ALA A 324 13.14 26.42 -17.45
N GLU A 325 12.15 26.79 -16.65
CA GLU A 325 11.80 26.14 -15.39
C GLU A 325 11.17 24.78 -15.67
N LEU A 326 10.29 24.70 -16.67
CA LEU A 326 9.70 23.47 -17.15
C LEU A 326 10.76 22.48 -17.65
N HIS A 327 11.78 22.95 -18.38
CA HIS A 327 12.86 22.10 -18.86
C HIS A 327 13.70 21.52 -17.71
N THR A 328 14.01 22.33 -16.70
CA THR A 328 14.70 21.88 -15.49
C THR A 328 13.91 20.81 -14.74
N GLU A 329 12.60 21.02 -14.54
CA GLU A 329 11.75 20.03 -13.87
C GLU A 329 11.62 18.72 -14.68
N GLN A 330 11.53 18.78 -16.00
CA GLN A 330 11.52 17.59 -16.85
C GLN A 330 12.81 16.77 -16.69
N LEU A 331 13.96 17.45 -16.62
CA LEU A 331 15.24 16.80 -16.39
C LEU A 331 15.26 16.13 -14.99
N VAL A 332 14.87 16.86 -13.94
CA VAL A 332 14.83 16.30 -12.58
C VAL A 332 13.93 15.08 -12.50
N LEU A 333 12.73 15.10 -13.10
CA LEU A 333 11.83 13.93 -13.14
C LEU A 333 12.46 12.72 -13.84
N ALA A 334 13.16 12.94 -14.95
CA ALA A 334 13.87 11.88 -15.65
C ALA A 334 14.97 11.27 -14.77
N LEU A 335 15.79 12.11 -14.13
CA LEU A 335 16.85 11.69 -13.22
C LEU A 335 16.31 10.95 -11.99
N GLN A 336 15.21 11.42 -11.40
CA GLN A 336 14.52 10.73 -10.31
C GLN A 336 14.00 9.35 -10.73
N GLY A 337 13.50 9.23 -11.96
CA GLY A 337 13.09 7.95 -12.52
C GLY A 337 14.26 6.96 -12.65
N TYR A 338 15.44 7.41 -13.05
CA TYR A 338 16.66 6.59 -13.05
C TYR A 338 17.10 6.23 -11.63
N TYR A 339 17.02 7.18 -10.69
CA TYR A 339 17.38 6.95 -9.29
C TYR A 339 16.53 5.83 -8.65
N LEU A 340 15.23 5.85 -8.85
CA LEU A 340 14.31 4.81 -8.37
C LEU A 340 14.64 3.42 -8.93
N ARG A 341 15.14 3.35 -10.15
CA ARG A 341 15.59 2.09 -10.76
C ARG A 341 16.99 1.65 -10.32
N GLY A 342 17.71 2.50 -9.57
CA GLY A 342 19.11 2.25 -9.18
C GLY A 342 20.10 2.44 -10.32
N ASP A 343 19.73 3.09 -11.39
CA ASP A 343 20.56 3.36 -12.56
C ASP A 343 21.36 4.66 -12.36
N TYR A 344 22.30 4.60 -11.42
CA TYR A 344 23.10 5.77 -11.04
C TYR A 344 24.10 6.19 -12.14
N ASP A 345 24.57 5.25 -12.96
CA ASP A 345 25.50 5.53 -14.05
C ASP A 345 24.82 6.41 -15.13
N THR A 346 23.58 6.10 -15.49
CA THR A 346 22.81 6.93 -16.42
C THR A 346 22.57 8.34 -15.86
N ILE A 347 22.26 8.50 -14.57
CA ILE A 347 22.13 9.81 -13.92
C ILE A 347 23.41 10.63 -14.11
N ILE A 348 24.55 10.04 -13.76
CA ILE A 348 25.86 10.70 -13.78
C ILE A 348 26.24 11.08 -15.22
N ALA A 349 25.94 10.23 -16.21
CA ALA A 349 26.18 10.52 -17.61
C ALA A 349 25.27 11.60 -18.18
N THR A 350 24.01 11.66 -17.76
CA THR A 350 22.98 12.57 -18.31
C THR A 350 23.07 13.99 -17.77
N ALA A 351 23.45 14.16 -16.50
CA ALA A 351 23.40 15.47 -15.82
C ALA A 351 24.49 16.45 -16.32
N GLY A 352 25.54 15.99 -17.00
CA GLY A 352 26.62 16.85 -17.48
C GLY A 352 27.45 17.48 -16.36
N GLU A 353 28.37 18.40 -16.70
CA GLU A 353 29.32 19.00 -15.73
C GLU A 353 29.14 20.52 -15.50
N SER A 354 28.36 21.23 -16.31
CA SER A 354 28.26 22.71 -16.25
C SER A 354 27.10 23.17 -15.39
N ASP A 355 27.25 24.30 -14.77
CA ASP A 355 26.33 25.09 -13.90
C ASP A 355 24.90 24.53 -13.75
N LEU A 356 24.80 23.48 -12.93
CA LEU A 356 23.56 22.70 -12.75
C LEU A 356 22.64 23.40 -11.75
N PRO A 357 21.33 23.48 -12.01
CA PRO A 357 20.35 23.92 -11.02
C PRO A 357 20.41 23.08 -9.74
N GLU A 358 20.10 23.71 -8.61
CA GLU A 358 20.17 23.05 -7.29
C GLU A 358 19.42 21.71 -7.21
N PRO A 359 18.18 21.56 -7.74
CA PRO A 359 17.47 20.28 -7.71
C PRO A 359 18.20 19.18 -8.50
N VAL A 360 18.82 19.52 -9.61
CA VAL A 360 19.62 18.56 -10.43
C VAL A 360 20.88 18.15 -9.67
N ARG A 361 21.57 19.12 -9.04
CA ARG A 361 22.76 18.84 -8.20
C ARG A 361 22.43 17.90 -7.04
N ALA A 362 21.27 18.07 -6.39
CA ALA A 362 20.85 17.21 -5.30
C ALA A 362 20.67 15.74 -5.74
N VAL A 363 19.98 15.51 -6.85
CA VAL A 363 19.80 14.14 -7.40
C VAL A 363 21.15 13.54 -7.82
N LEU A 364 21.99 14.32 -8.45
CA LEU A 364 23.32 13.88 -8.90
C LEU A 364 24.23 13.54 -7.70
N ALA A 365 24.23 14.37 -6.65
CA ALA A 365 24.97 14.09 -5.41
C ALA A 365 24.49 12.80 -4.73
N ALA A 366 23.17 12.60 -4.66
CA ALA A 366 22.57 11.37 -4.14
C ALA A 366 22.97 10.14 -4.99
N ALA A 367 23.03 10.26 -6.31
CA ALA A 367 23.44 9.16 -7.20
C ALA A 367 24.91 8.78 -7.00
N HIS A 368 25.82 9.74 -6.90
CA HIS A 368 27.23 9.50 -6.57
C HIS A 368 27.37 8.83 -5.21
N PHE A 369 26.66 9.30 -4.20
CA PHE A 369 26.66 8.69 -2.87
C PHE A 369 26.16 7.24 -2.90
N ALA A 370 25.02 6.98 -3.53
CA ALA A 370 24.44 5.65 -3.61
C ALA A 370 25.36 4.67 -4.37
N ARG A 371 26.00 5.12 -5.46
CA ARG A 371 26.97 4.32 -6.20
C ARG A 371 28.20 4.00 -5.35
N ALA A 372 28.70 4.96 -4.58
CA ALA A 372 29.81 4.76 -3.64
C ALA A 372 29.46 3.75 -2.53
N ASP A 373 28.23 3.75 -2.01
CA ASP A 373 27.79 2.76 -1.00
C ASP A 373 27.72 1.34 -1.58
N LEU A 374 27.25 1.19 -2.81
CA LEU A 374 27.29 -0.08 -3.53
C LEU A 374 28.74 -0.57 -3.72
N GLN A 375 29.64 0.32 -4.14
CA GLN A 375 31.06 0.01 -4.30
C GLN A 375 31.72 -0.33 -2.96
N SER A 376 31.38 0.37 -1.88
CA SER A 376 31.86 0.07 -0.51
C SER A 376 31.37 -1.30 -0.02
N THR A 377 30.18 -1.71 -0.43
CA THR A 377 29.65 -3.06 -0.12
C THR A 377 30.40 -4.14 -0.91
N ALA A 378 30.61 -3.93 -2.21
CA ALA A 378 31.41 -4.84 -3.05
C ALA A 378 32.85 -4.93 -2.58
N LEU A 379 33.45 -3.81 -2.16
CA LEU A 379 34.78 -3.74 -1.58
C LEU A 379 34.92 -4.62 -0.33
N ARG A 380 33.96 -4.56 0.59
CA ARG A 380 33.95 -5.43 1.79
C ARG A 380 33.88 -6.91 1.41
N ALA A 381 33.14 -7.26 0.39
CA ALA A 381 33.08 -8.64 -0.09
C ALA A 381 34.40 -9.09 -0.75
N ALA A 382 35.02 -8.26 -1.57
CA ALA A 382 36.31 -8.52 -2.21
C ALA A 382 37.43 -8.68 -1.16
N GLN A 383 37.47 -7.83 -0.14
CA GLN A 383 38.42 -7.96 0.97
C GLN A 383 38.30 -9.30 1.72
N ARG A 384 37.06 -9.78 1.96
CA ARG A 384 36.86 -11.10 2.61
C ARG A 384 37.38 -12.26 1.74
N ARG A 385 37.43 -12.09 0.43
CA ARG A 385 37.96 -13.08 -0.52
C ARG A 385 39.46 -12.93 -0.79
N GLY A 386 40.10 -11.90 -0.22
CA GLY A 386 41.53 -11.62 -0.44
C GLY A 386 41.84 -11.03 -1.83
N GLU A 387 40.86 -10.46 -2.50
CA GLU A 387 41.00 -9.87 -3.83
C GLU A 387 41.67 -8.47 -3.77
N PRO A 388 42.35 -8.02 -4.85
CA PRO A 388 42.89 -6.67 -4.93
C PRO A 388 41.77 -5.62 -4.86
N THR A 389 41.89 -4.62 -3.98
CA THR A 389 40.80 -3.68 -3.70
C THR A 389 41.17 -2.21 -3.90
N SER A 390 42.43 -1.90 -4.27
CA SER A 390 42.92 -0.52 -4.37
C SER A 390 42.10 0.33 -5.34
N GLU A 391 41.78 -0.18 -6.51
CA GLU A 391 40.98 0.54 -7.53
C GLU A 391 39.56 0.77 -7.06
N MET A 392 38.93 -0.19 -6.37
CA MET A 392 37.59 -0.06 -5.81
C MET A 392 37.52 1.04 -4.76
N PHE A 393 38.54 1.16 -3.90
CA PHE A 393 38.65 2.26 -2.95
C PHE A 393 38.71 3.62 -3.64
N GLN A 394 39.50 3.74 -4.73
CA GLN A 394 39.66 4.99 -5.44
C GLN A 394 38.36 5.41 -6.13
N ARG A 395 37.64 4.49 -6.76
CA ARG A 395 36.34 4.76 -7.40
C ARG A 395 35.30 5.23 -6.38
N ALA A 396 35.16 4.52 -5.25
CA ALA A 396 34.22 4.91 -4.20
C ALA A 396 34.57 6.27 -3.57
N LEU A 397 35.85 6.58 -3.38
CA LEU A 397 36.29 7.88 -2.89
C LEU A 397 36.02 9.01 -3.89
N ALA A 398 36.24 8.77 -5.18
CA ALA A 398 35.97 9.77 -6.22
C ALA A 398 34.48 10.12 -6.26
N ASP A 399 33.59 9.14 -6.15
CA ASP A 399 32.15 9.37 -6.06
C ASP A 399 31.77 10.15 -4.80
N LEU A 400 32.32 9.85 -3.65
CA LEU A 400 32.07 10.60 -2.42
C LEU A 400 32.64 12.03 -2.47
N ASP A 401 33.81 12.24 -3.06
CA ASP A 401 34.37 13.56 -3.29
C ASP A 401 33.47 14.38 -4.23
N ARG A 402 32.91 13.76 -5.27
CA ARG A 402 31.95 14.43 -6.16
C ARG A 402 30.63 14.76 -5.45
N ALA A 403 30.07 13.83 -4.66
CA ALA A 403 28.85 14.05 -3.89
C ALA A 403 28.96 15.28 -2.96
N VAL A 404 30.07 15.41 -2.21
CA VAL A 404 30.27 16.56 -1.30
C VAL A 404 30.59 17.85 -2.04
N THR A 405 31.13 17.79 -3.26
CA THR A 405 31.35 18.97 -4.12
C THR A 405 30.02 19.51 -4.65
N LEU A 406 29.15 18.62 -5.10
CA LEU A 406 27.82 18.97 -5.64
C LEU A 406 26.87 19.50 -4.56
N LEU A 407 26.94 18.90 -3.36
CA LEU A 407 26.09 19.25 -2.23
C LEU A 407 26.95 19.41 -0.96
N PRO A 408 27.49 20.61 -0.69
CA PRO A 408 28.38 20.85 0.46
C PRO A 408 27.76 20.59 1.84
N GLY A 409 26.44 20.53 1.94
CA GLY A 409 25.71 20.19 3.17
C GLY A 409 25.47 18.69 3.38
N PHE A 410 25.96 17.82 2.51
CA PHE A 410 25.69 16.37 2.53
C PHE A 410 26.52 15.66 3.61
N ALA A 411 26.05 15.68 4.85
CA ALA A 411 26.78 15.17 6.02
C ALA A 411 27.10 13.67 5.92
N GLU A 412 26.20 12.85 5.40
CA GLU A 412 26.37 11.41 5.26
C GLU A 412 27.49 11.08 4.27
N ALA A 413 27.59 11.84 3.17
CA ALA A 413 28.70 11.67 2.22
C ALA A 413 30.06 12.02 2.85
N TYR A 414 30.12 13.05 3.70
CA TYR A 414 31.32 13.36 4.46
C TYR A 414 31.68 12.22 5.43
N ASN A 415 30.71 11.67 6.14
CA ASN A 415 30.90 10.59 7.10
C ASN A 415 31.40 9.32 6.42
N GLU A 416 30.75 8.89 5.32
CA GLU A 416 31.16 7.68 4.59
C GLU A 416 32.54 7.86 3.94
N ARG A 417 32.83 9.07 3.41
CA ARG A 417 34.16 9.42 2.89
C ARG A 417 35.24 9.31 3.95
N ALA A 418 34.99 9.82 5.16
CA ALA A 418 35.92 9.73 6.27
C ALA A 418 36.12 8.27 6.70
N ALA A 419 35.04 7.49 6.81
CA ALA A 419 35.10 6.07 7.14
C ALA A 419 35.89 5.26 6.09
N LEU A 420 35.67 5.54 4.81
CA LEU A 420 36.34 4.87 3.71
C LEU A 420 37.85 5.20 3.69
N ARG A 421 38.24 6.46 3.91
CA ARG A 421 39.65 6.88 4.03
C ARG A 421 40.33 6.23 5.23
N LEU A 422 39.66 6.09 6.36
CA LEU A 422 40.19 5.38 7.52
C LEU A 422 40.42 3.91 7.20
N ARG A 423 39.48 3.23 6.57
CA ARG A 423 39.63 1.82 6.14
C ARG A 423 40.80 1.64 5.18
N LEU A 424 40.95 2.54 4.20
CA LEU A 424 42.06 2.51 3.27
C LEU A 424 43.42 2.64 4.01
N SER A 425 43.47 3.50 5.01
CA SER A 425 44.67 3.69 5.83
C SER A 425 45.01 2.45 6.64
N VAL A 426 44.00 1.81 7.26
CA VAL A 426 44.18 0.54 7.99
C VAL A 426 44.63 -0.58 7.04
N PHE A 427 44.01 -0.69 5.88
CA PHE A 427 44.38 -1.70 4.88
C PHE A 427 45.82 -1.52 4.38
N LYS A 428 46.28 -0.31 4.12
CA LYS A 428 47.67 -0.03 3.75
C LYS A 428 48.64 -0.40 4.89
N TRP A 429 48.24 -0.18 6.13
CA TRP A 429 49.04 -0.60 7.28
C TRP A 429 49.14 -2.12 7.39
N GLU A 430 48.05 -2.85 7.30
CA GLU A 430 48.01 -4.32 7.33
C GLU A 430 48.82 -4.95 6.18
N SER A 431 48.84 -4.32 5.01
CA SER A 431 49.67 -4.80 3.88
C SER A 431 51.18 -4.61 4.08
N LEU A 432 51.58 -3.64 4.90
CA LEU A 432 52.97 -3.42 5.26
C LEU A 432 53.45 -4.38 6.39
N PHE A 433 52.50 -4.89 7.19
CA PHE A 433 52.78 -5.75 8.34
C PHE A 433 51.85 -6.98 8.34
N PRO A 434 52.10 -7.97 7.48
CA PRO A 434 51.19 -9.10 7.27
C PRO A 434 51.13 -10.13 8.43
N SER A 435 51.93 -9.96 9.49
CA SER A 435 51.94 -10.88 10.64
C SER A 435 50.80 -10.59 11.63
N GLN A 436 50.21 -11.64 12.21
CA GLN A 436 49.13 -11.56 13.22
C GLN A 436 49.52 -10.81 14.53
N THR A 437 50.77 -10.46 14.67
CA THR A 437 51.35 -9.74 15.81
C THR A 437 51.73 -8.29 15.50
N ALA A 438 51.18 -7.71 14.41
CA ALA A 438 51.48 -6.33 14.06
C ALA A 438 51.06 -5.38 15.20
N PRO A 439 51.97 -4.54 15.71
CA PRO A 439 51.63 -3.55 16.71
C PRO A 439 50.61 -2.58 16.15
N LEU A 440 49.73 -2.04 17.00
CA LEU A 440 48.85 -0.95 16.61
C LEU A 440 49.67 0.19 15.97
N PRO A 441 49.13 0.84 14.90
CA PRO A 441 49.85 1.92 14.25
C PRO A 441 50.27 2.97 15.29
N PRO A 442 51.49 3.52 15.21
CA PRO A 442 51.95 4.53 16.15
C PRO A 442 50.97 5.70 16.23
N SER A 443 50.77 6.22 17.44
CA SER A 443 49.85 7.35 17.67
C SER A 443 50.09 8.57 16.74
N GLY A 444 51.37 8.79 16.35
CA GLY A 444 51.73 9.82 15.38
C GLY A 444 51.20 9.55 13.95
N TRP A 445 51.06 8.30 13.53
CA TRP A 445 50.54 7.92 12.23
C TRP A 445 48.99 8.10 12.19
N ILE A 446 48.31 7.77 13.29
CA ILE A 446 46.89 8.06 13.51
C ILE A 446 46.65 9.56 13.52
N LEU A 447 47.52 10.34 14.19
CA LEU A 447 47.46 11.80 14.29
C LEU A 447 47.71 12.50 12.93
N ALA A 448 48.63 12.00 12.10
CA ALA A 448 48.89 12.55 10.77
C ALA A 448 47.66 12.38 9.82
N ASN A 449 46.93 11.28 9.96
CA ASN A 449 45.67 11.05 9.22
C ASN A 449 44.48 11.67 9.94
N TRP A 450 44.55 11.94 11.26
CA TRP A 450 43.58 12.65 12.06
C TRP A 450 43.45 14.14 11.67
N GLY A 451 44.51 14.77 11.22
CA GLY A 451 44.47 16.15 10.69
C GLY A 451 43.51 16.31 9.49
N VAL A 452 43.42 15.25 8.65
CA VAL A 452 42.47 15.18 7.52
C VAL A 452 41.03 14.94 8.03
N LEU A 453 40.86 14.09 9.04
CA LEU A 453 39.60 13.83 9.70
C LEU A 453 39.06 15.04 10.48
N ARG A 454 39.95 15.72 11.22
CA ARG A 454 39.61 16.94 11.97
C ARG A 454 39.19 18.09 11.04
N GLY A 455 39.81 18.26 9.89
CA GLY A 455 39.45 19.24 8.88
C GLY A 455 38.08 18.98 8.25
N ALA A 456 37.68 17.70 8.17
CA ALA A 456 36.37 17.31 7.69
C ALA A 456 35.26 17.47 8.78
N LEU A 457 35.56 17.06 10.02
CA LEU A 457 34.64 17.14 11.16
C LEU A 457 34.40 18.58 11.65
N CYS A 458 35.43 19.43 11.70
CA CYS A 458 35.27 20.80 12.16
C CYS A 458 34.48 21.72 11.22
N ARG A 459 34.27 21.36 9.97
CA ARG A 459 33.43 22.09 9.02
C ARG A 459 31.94 21.73 9.08
N VAL A 460 31.58 20.65 9.77
CA VAL A 460 30.22 20.07 9.71
C VAL A 460 29.45 20.17 11.05
N VAL A 461 30.04 20.64 12.18
CA VAL A 461 29.36 20.53 13.47
C VAL A 461 29.25 21.87 14.21
N PRO A 462 28.01 22.25 14.59
CA PRO A 462 27.62 22.16 16.00
C PRO A 462 26.47 21.20 16.35
N ARG A 463 25.85 20.54 15.42
CA ARG A 463 24.65 19.72 15.69
C ARG A 463 24.79 18.19 15.53
N GLY A 464 25.90 17.69 15.01
CA GLY A 464 26.04 16.27 14.61
C GLY A 464 26.59 15.30 15.67
N ALA A 465 27.11 15.77 16.80
CA ALA A 465 27.77 14.91 17.78
C ALA A 465 26.86 13.87 18.45
N ALA A 466 25.57 14.20 18.64
CA ALA A 466 24.59 13.28 19.22
C ALA A 466 24.17 12.15 18.26
N PHE A 467 24.23 12.39 16.94
CA PHE A 467 23.78 11.43 15.93
C PHE A 467 24.83 10.33 15.63
N LEU A 468 26.11 10.64 15.75
CA LEU A 468 27.20 9.67 15.58
C LEU A 468 27.16 8.55 16.64
N ALA A 469 26.74 8.88 17.86
CA ALA A 469 26.62 7.89 18.94
C ALA A 469 25.49 6.88 18.70
N THR A 470 24.35 7.31 18.18
CA THR A 470 23.18 6.44 17.97
C THR A 470 23.30 5.58 16.71
N GLY A 471 23.88 6.10 15.63
CA GLY A 471 24.10 5.31 14.39
C GLY A 471 25.11 4.18 14.56
N TRP A 472 26.05 4.33 15.49
CA TRP A 472 27.05 3.29 15.83
C TRP A 472 26.48 2.22 16.75
N GLN A 473 25.63 2.56 17.70
CA GLN A 473 24.99 1.57 18.58
C GLN A 473 24.09 0.58 17.81
N SER A 474 23.38 1.03 16.78
CA SER A 474 22.52 0.15 15.98
C SER A 474 23.27 -0.82 15.04
N ARG A 475 24.53 -0.54 14.70
CA ARG A 475 25.40 -1.45 13.90
C ARG A 475 26.25 -2.39 14.74
N ALA A 476 26.60 -2.02 15.95
CA ALA A 476 27.39 -2.87 16.87
C ALA A 476 26.61 -4.07 17.42
N THR A 477 25.27 -4.03 17.40
CA THR A 477 24.39 -5.12 17.88
C THR A 477 24.13 -6.24 16.85
N ARG A 478 24.67 -6.15 15.62
CA ARG A 478 24.60 -7.22 14.62
C ARG A 478 25.95 -7.90 14.42
N GLY A 479 26.31 -8.71 15.38
CA GLY A 479 27.05 -9.96 15.33
C GLY A 479 28.28 -10.11 14.42
N ASP A 480 29.21 -9.11 14.32
CA ASP A 480 30.53 -9.34 13.73
C ASP A 480 31.59 -9.19 14.82
N GLY A 481 31.98 -10.33 15.33
CA GLY A 481 32.84 -10.42 16.49
C GLY A 481 34.28 -9.92 16.29
N VAL A 482 34.88 -9.53 17.38
CA VAL A 482 36.31 -9.34 17.72
C VAL A 482 37.09 -8.22 17.00
N ARG A 483 36.85 -7.90 15.70
CA ARG A 483 37.54 -6.77 15.04
C ARG A 483 36.84 -5.41 15.22
N SER A 484 35.61 -5.38 15.70
CA SER A 484 34.89 -4.14 15.99
C SER A 484 35.35 -3.48 17.31
N ALA A 485 35.86 -4.24 18.24
CA ALA A 485 36.33 -3.75 19.54
C ALA A 485 37.52 -2.78 19.43
N SER A 486 38.44 -3.00 18.48
CA SER A 486 39.61 -2.11 18.29
C SER A 486 39.22 -0.73 17.71
N THR A 487 38.20 -0.71 16.84
CA THR A 487 37.69 0.53 16.23
C THR A 487 36.81 1.31 17.21
N SER A 488 36.05 0.62 18.06
CA SER A 488 35.28 1.23 19.16
C SER A 488 36.19 1.87 20.21
N ALA A 489 37.31 1.24 20.56
CA ALA A 489 38.27 1.79 21.50
C ALA A 489 38.92 3.09 20.99
N VAL A 490 39.21 3.19 19.69
CA VAL A 490 39.75 4.42 19.08
C VAL A 490 38.70 5.56 19.07
N ALA A 491 37.42 5.25 18.84
CA ALA A 491 36.35 6.25 18.89
C ALA A 491 36.09 6.76 20.32
N CYS A 492 36.08 5.86 21.32
CA CYS A 492 35.94 6.24 22.73
C CYS A 492 37.14 7.05 23.25
N TRP A 493 38.36 6.72 22.82
CA TRP A 493 39.55 7.47 23.17
C TRP A 493 39.57 8.88 22.54
N ALA A 494 39.08 9.02 21.32
CA ALA A 494 38.95 10.31 20.65
C ALA A 494 37.90 11.23 21.32
N PHE A 495 36.86 10.67 21.91
CA PHE A 495 35.84 11.41 22.66
C PHE A 495 36.33 11.85 24.05
N GLY A 496 37.18 11.02 24.74
CA GLY A 496 37.76 11.34 26.05
C GLY A 496 38.73 12.50 26.04
N MET A 497 39.41 12.78 24.93
CA MET A 497 40.30 13.93 24.78
C MET A 497 39.61 15.30 24.63
N GLN A 498 38.30 15.35 24.34
CA GLN A 498 37.55 16.59 24.28
C GLN A 498 36.94 17.02 25.63
N ALA A 499 36.89 16.12 26.60
CA ALA A 499 36.31 16.34 27.92
C ALA A 499 37.42 16.35 29.00
N GLY A 500 38.36 17.25 28.95
CA GLY A 500 39.37 17.52 30.01
C GLY A 500 39.80 16.30 30.90
N GLU A 501 41.01 16.25 31.37
CA GLU A 501 41.72 15.11 32.03
C GLU A 501 40.99 14.37 33.18
N GLY A 502 39.72 14.55 33.43
CA GLY A 502 38.93 13.88 34.47
C GLY A 502 37.88 12.86 34.00
N GLY A 503 37.56 12.79 32.69
CA GLY A 503 36.46 11.98 32.19
C GLY A 503 36.79 10.53 31.78
N GLY A 504 38.09 10.21 31.64
CA GLY A 504 38.52 8.90 31.13
C GLY A 504 38.33 7.74 32.12
N GLU A 505 38.47 7.98 33.41
CA GLU A 505 38.34 6.94 34.44
C GLU A 505 36.86 6.56 34.68
N GLN A 506 35.94 7.51 34.61
CA GLN A 506 34.50 7.22 34.75
C GLN A 506 33.92 6.42 33.57
N ALA A 507 34.41 6.66 32.35
CA ALA A 507 34.03 5.89 31.17
C ALA A 507 34.49 4.42 31.24
N LEU A 508 35.69 4.18 31.76
CA LEU A 508 36.27 2.83 31.96
C LEU A 508 35.56 2.05 33.08
N GLU A 509 35.11 2.73 34.14
CA GLU A 509 34.32 2.09 35.20
C GLU A 509 32.89 1.72 34.74
N GLN A 510 32.30 2.54 33.91
CA GLN A 510 30.99 2.25 33.34
C GLN A 510 31.02 1.08 32.37
N GLU A 511 32.09 0.91 31.59
CA GLU A 511 32.32 -0.25 30.71
C GLU A 511 32.58 -1.54 31.48
N ARG A 512 33.33 -1.49 32.58
CA ARG A 512 33.51 -2.63 33.50
C ARG A 512 32.21 -3.02 34.23
N GLY A 513 31.32 -2.07 34.48
CA GLY A 513 29.98 -2.31 35.04
C GLY A 513 29.08 -3.07 34.05
N LEU A 514 29.10 -2.69 32.77
CA LEU A 514 28.30 -3.33 31.71
C LEU A 514 28.79 -4.74 31.36
N GLN A 515 30.12 -4.98 31.41
CA GLN A 515 30.68 -6.33 31.21
C GLN A 515 30.37 -7.28 32.37
N ARG A 516 30.21 -6.80 33.60
CA ARG A 516 29.76 -7.61 34.76
C ARG A 516 28.27 -7.92 34.68
N ALA A 517 27.41 -7.00 34.21
CA ALA A 517 25.99 -7.22 34.01
C ALA A 517 25.66 -8.24 32.89
N GLY A 518 26.47 -8.28 31.81
CA GLY A 518 26.31 -9.23 30.73
C GLY A 518 26.69 -10.67 31.05
N ARG A 519 27.44 -10.92 32.14
CA ARG A 519 27.84 -12.28 32.58
C ARG A 519 26.83 -12.97 33.51
N VAL A 520 25.80 -12.31 33.97
CA VAL A 520 24.80 -12.87 34.91
C VAL A 520 23.55 -13.44 34.20
N GLN A 521 23.41 -13.31 32.91
CA GLN A 521 22.23 -13.79 32.15
C GLN A 521 22.48 -15.00 31.24
N SER A 522 23.54 -15.77 31.45
CA SER A 522 23.72 -17.05 30.76
C SER A 522 23.77 -18.21 31.77
N LEU A 523 22.65 -18.57 32.33
CA LEU A 523 22.42 -19.84 33.02
C LEU A 523 20.98 -20.27 32.87
N ASP A 524 20.81 -21.33 32.14
CA ASP A 524 19.97 -22.51 32.27
C ASP A 524 18.83 -22.68 31.27
N PRO A 525 18.97 -23.55 30.25
CA PRO A 525 17.89 -23.98 29.39
C PRO A 525 17.40 -25.39 29.76
N ASP A 526 16.95 -25.58 31.03
CA ASP A 526 16.20 -26.80 31.37
C ASP A 526 15.36 -26.57 32.61
N ARG A 527 14.13 -26.13 32.40
CA ARG A 527 12.97 -26.48 33.27
C ARG A 527 11.64 -26.01 32.66
N ARG A 528 10.95 -27.01 32.07
CA ARG A 528 9.50 -27.14 31.80
C ARG A 528 8.78 -26.11 30.99
#